data_6c26ed4b0cdfccb07245e8ac0dae3945
#
_entry.id   6c26ed4b0cdfccb07245e8ac0dae3945
#
_cell.length_a   1.000
_cell.length_b   1.000
_cell.length_c   1.000
_cell.angle_alpha   90.00
_cell.angle_beta   90.00
_cell.angle_gamma   90.00
#
_symmetry.space_group_name_H-M   'P 1'
#
loop_
_entity.id
_entity.type
_entity.pdbx_description
1 polymer ?
#
loop_
_entity_poly.entity_id
_entity_poly.type
_entity_poly.pdbx_seq_one_letter_code
_entity_poly.pdbx_strand_id
1 'polypeptide(L)'
;MEFLWNGLLSITWQQLVMYVVGLLLIYLAIEKDYEPSLLLPMGFGAILVNIPASGALNQMMEGVGETQGIIQWLFETGIEASEAFPLLLFIGIGAMIDFGPLLSNPKMFLFGAAAQFGIFITIVFAAALGFDIHDAASIGIIGAADGPTSILVSQVLKSNYIGAIAVAAYSYMALVPIIQPMVIKTVTTKNERLIRMPYQPGKVSRLTRILFPIIVTFVAGLVAPASVSLVGCLMFGNLIRECGALNSLSETAQGTLANLITLLLGITISFSMRAEFFVTPQTVMIMALGLFAFIFDTVGGVLFAKLLNLFSKNKVNPMIGAAGISAFPMSARVIEKMGVAEDKSNHLLMHAIGANVSGQVASAVAGGIILGFFM
;
A
#
# COMPACT_ATOMS: atom_id res chain seq x y z
N MET A 1 9.76 -35.26 30.19
CA MET A 1 8.63 -34.32 30.45
C MET A 1 9.07 -32.87 30.52
N GLU A 2 10.32 -32.57 30.84
CA GLU A 2 10.87 -31.22 30.81
C GLU A 2 10.77 -30.56 29.43
N PHE A 3 10.96 -31.31 28.36
CA PHE A 3 10.83 -30.81 26.96
C PHE A 3 9.48 -30.15 26.65
N LEU A 4 8.37 -30.65 27.24
CA LEU A 4 7.03 -30.10 27.01
C LEU A 4 6.80 -28.73 27.68
N TRP A 5 7.53 -28.45 28.75
CA TRP A 5 7.38 -27.21 29.51
C TRP A 5 8.41 -26.16 29.13
N ASN A 6 9.54 -26.55 28.51
CA ASN A 6 10.59 -25.62 28.13
C ASN A 6 10.09 -24.55 27.15
N GLY A 7 9.21 -24.90 26.23
CA GLY A 7 8.58 -23.95 25.33
C GLY A 7 7.72 -22.89 26.04
N LEU A 8 6.94 -23.32 27.04
CA LEU A 8 6.09 -22.40 27.82
C LEU A 8 6.92 -21.51 28.75
N LEU A 9 7.97 -22.06 29.36
CA LEU A 9 8.83 -21.32 30.30
C LEU A 9 9.77 -20.34 29.59
N SER A 10 10.01 -20.50 28.29
CA SER A 10 10.87 -19.62 27.49
C SER A 10 10.13 -18.45 26.85
N ILE A 11 8.80 -18.32 27.05
CA ILE A 11 8.02 -17.21 26.51
C ILE A 11 8.45 -15.90 27.16
N THR A 12 8.87 -14.94 26.35
CA THR A 12 9.22 -13.60 26.78
C THR A 12 8.00 -12.69 26.80
N TRP A 13 8.08 -11.57 27.56
CA TRP A 13 6.99 -10.58 27.57
C TRP A 13 6.77 -9.94 26.18
N GLN A 14 7.83 -9.77 25.39
CA GLN A 14 7.74 -9.26 24.02
C GLN A 14 6.94 -10.22 23.11
N GLN A 15 7.13 -11.52 23.27
CA GLN A 15 6.35 -12.52 22.52
C GLN A 15 4.87 -12.49 22.93
N LEU A 16 4.56 -12.26 24.22
CA LEU A 16 3.17 -12.07 24.65
C LEU A 16 2.52 -10.86 23.99
N VAL A 17 3.27 -9.75 23.86
CA VAL A 17 2.80 -8.55 23.11
C VAL A 17 2.52 -8.93 21.67
N MET A 18 3.40 -9.69 21.01
CA MET A 18 3.21 -10.12 19.62
C MET A 18 2.02 -11.07 19.44
N TYR A 19 1.71 -11.92 20.41
CA TYR A 19 0.47 -12.71 20.36
C TYR A 19 -0.77 -11.82 20.42
N VAL A 20 -0.76 -10.79 21.26
CA VAL A 20 -1.86 -9.81 21.30
C VAL A 20 -1.96 -9.06 19.99
N VAL A 21 -0.84 -8.61 19.40
CA VAL A 21 -0.81 -7.97 18.08
C VAL A 21 -1.36 -8.90 17.01
N GLY A 22 -0.90 -10.16 16.96
CA GLY A 22 -1.38 -11.15 16.00
C GLY A 22 -2.89 -11.41 16.12
N LEU A 23 -3.40 -11.58 17.35
CA LEU A 23 -4.83 -11.74 17.60
C LEU A 23 -5.63 -10.49 17.22
N LEU A 24 -5.09 -9.29 17.45
CA LEU A 24 -5.72 -8.04 17.04
C LEU A 24 -5.83 -7.94 15.52
N LEU A 25 -4.77 -8.28 14.77
CA LEU A 25 -4.80 -8.29 13.30
C LEU A 25 -5.84 -9.29 12.78
N ILE A 26 -5.91 -10.50 13.36
CA ILE A 26 -6.91 -11.51 13.02
C ILE A 26 -8.33 -11.00 13.32
N TYR A 27 -8.53 -10.37 14.49
CA TYR A 27 -9.82 -9.78 14.86
C TYR A 27 -10.25 -8.67 13.86
N LEU A 28 -9.33 -7.78 13.50
CA LEU A 28 -9.60 -6.71 12.52
C LEU A 28 -9.94 -7.29 11.14
N ALA A 29 -9.26 -8.36 10.74
CA ALA A 29 -9.53 -9.07 9.50
C ALA A 29 -10.94 -9.69 9.48
N ILE A 30 -11.32 -10.43 10.53
CA ILE A 30 -12.56 -11.23 10.56
C ILE A 30 -13.78 -10.38 10.93
N GLU A 31 -13.69 -9.58 12.00
CA GLU A 31 -14.85 -8.86 12.55
C GLU A 31 -15.06 -7.49 11.93
N LYS A 32 -14.00 -6.88 11.40
CA LYS A 32 -14.06 -5.54 10.80
C LYS A 32 -13.94 -5.55 9.28
N ASP A 33 -13.68 -6.70 8.69
CA ASP A 33 -13.48 -6.86 7.24
C ASP A 33 -12.37 -5.93 6.68
N TYR A 34 -11.29 -5.74 7.49
CA TYR A 34 -10.17 -4.89 7.12
C TYR A 34 -9.09 -5.71 6.43
N GLU A 35 -9.03 -5.62 5.09
CA GLU A 35 -8.08 -6.36 4.25
C GLU A 35 -7.86 -7.81 4.72
N PRO A 36 -8.93 -8.66 4.80
CA PRO A 36 -8.86 -9.99 5.40
C PRO A 36 -7.81 -10.89 4.75
N SER A 37 -7.66 -10.75 3.44
CA SER A 37 -6.72 -11.55 2.64
C SER A 37 -5.25 -11.35 3.02
N LEU A 38 -4.92 -10.23 3.67
CA LEU A 38 -3.57 -9.88 4.08
C LEU A 38 -3.40 -9.89 5.61
N LEU A 39 -4.31 -9.21 6.36
CA LEU A 39 -4.17 -9.08 7.81
C LEU A 39 -4.30 -10.42 8.53
N LEU A 40 -5.14 -11.33 8.04
CA LEU A 40 -5.30 -12.65 8.66
C LEU A 40 -4.03 -13.51 8.52
N PRO A 41 -3.44 -13.71 7.32
CA PRO A 41 -2.17 -14.42 7.20
C PRO A 41 -1.02 -13.76 7.97
N MET A 42 -0.97 -12.42 7.99
CA MET A 42 0.04 -11.66 8.73
C MET A 42 -0.10 -11.85 10.24
N GLY A 43 -1.33 -11.76 10.78
CA GLY A 43 -1.60 -11.96 12.20
C GLY A 43 -1.31 -13.39 12.66
N PHE A 44 -1.71 -14.37 11.85
CA PHE A 44 -1.42 -15.78 12.13
C PHE A 44 0.09 -16.07 12.03
N GLY A 45 0.76 -15.54 11.01
CA GLY A 45 2.20 -15.64 10.85
C GLY A 45 2.95 -15.00 12.02
N ALA A 46 2.50 -13.83 12.51
CA ALA A 46 3.09 -13.17 13.68
C ALA A 46 3.02 -14.07 14.95
N ILE A 47 1.95 -14.82 15.11
CA ILE A 47 1.88 -15.82 16.20
C ILE A 47 2.90 -16.93 15.95
N LEU A 48 2.94 -17.50 14.74
CA LEU A 48 3.82 -18.63 14.40
C LEU A 48 5.30 -18.32 14.62
N VAL A 49 5.77 -17.14 14.17
CA VAL A 49 7.21 -16.78 14.25
C VAL A 49 7.64 -16.43 15.67
N ASN A 50 6.70 -16.15 16.57
CA ASN A 50 6.97 -15.81 17.97
C ASN A 50 6.75 -16.97 18.93
N ILE A 51 6.36 -18.17 18.46
CA ILE A 51 6.34 -19.37 19.29
C ILE A 51 7.79 -19.80 19.54
N PRO A 52 8.22 -19.95 20.80
CA PRO A 52 9.57 -20.40 21.12
C PRO A 52 9.91 -21.74 20.45
N ALA A 53 11.09 -21.85 19.89
CA ALA A 53 11.56 -23.04 19.18
C ALA A 53 10.63 -23.52 18.03
N SER A 54 9.85 -22.61 17.45
CA SER A 54 9.01 -22.94 16.30
C SER A 54 9.87 -23.23 15.07
N GLY A 55 9.64 -24.35 14.39
CA GLY A 55 10.30 -24.69 13.13
C GLY A 55 9.92 -23.77 11.95
N ALA A 56 9.14 -22.72 12.19
CA ALA A 56 8.73 -21.77 11.17
C ALA A 56 9.90 -20.87 10.69
N LEU A 57 10.86 -20.60 11.59
CA LEU A 57 12.06 -19.81 11.30
C LEU A 57 13.26 -20.71 11.01
N ASN A 58 13.61 -21.55 11.98
CA ASN A 58 14.77 -22.46 11.89
C ASN A 58 14.34 -23.88 12.22
N GLN A 59 14.89 -24.86 11.51
CA GLN A 59 14.64 -26.27 11.74
C GLN A 59 15.97 -27.02 11.91
N MET A 60 16.03 -27.89 12.93
CA MET A 60 17.14 -28.84 13.05
C MET A 60 16.82 -30.10 12.24
N MET A 61 17.60 -30.35 11.20
CA MET A 61 17.50 -31.57 10.38
C MET A 61 18.64 -32.52 10.72
N GLU A 62 18.28 -33.77 11.01
CA GLU A 62 19.26 -34.82 11.33
C GLU A 62 20.23 -35.01 10.15
N GLY A 63 21.53 -34.95 10.43
CA GLY A 63 22.58 -35.09 9.41
C GLY A 63 22.91 -33.84 8.57
N VAL A 64 22.08 -32.78 8.66
CA VAL A 64 22.27 -31.53 7.90
C VAL A 64 22.60 -30.36 8.84
N GLY A 65 22.08 -30.39 10.07
CA GLY A 65 22.23 -29.31 11.03
C GLY A 65 21.03 -28.34 11.01
N GLU A 66 21.27 -27.08 11.38
CA GLU A 66 20.25 -26.03 11.36
C GLU A 66 19.96 -25.59 9.93
N THR A 67 18.67 -25.63 9.54
CA THR A 67 18.18 -25.22 8.24
C THR A 67 17.10 -24.15 8.40
N GLN A 68 16.88 -23.36 7.34
CA GLN A 68 15.83 -22.34 7.34
C GLN A 68 14.44 -22.98 7.41
N GLY A 69 13.59 -22.40 8.24
CA GLY A 69 12.16 -22.71 8.23
C GLY A 69 11.45 -22.06 7.06
N ILE A 70 10.22 -22.50 6.79
CA ILE A 70 9.46 -22.10 5.60
C ILE A 70 9.20 -20.59 5.52
N ILE A 71 8.94 -19.91 6.65
CA ILE A 71 8.63 -18.48 6.65
C ILE A 71 9.90 -17.67 6.35
N GLN A 72 11.04 -18.05 6.93
CA GLN A 72 12.30 -17.40 6.63
C GLN A 72 12.68 -17.61 5.16
N TRP A 73 12.60 -18.84 4.66
CA TRP A 73 12.91 -19.14 3.25
C TRP A 73 12.05 -18.35 2.28
N LEU A 74 10.73 -18.23 2.54
CA LEU A 74 9.82 -17.42 1.74
C LEU A 74 10.19 -15.94 1.79
N PHE A 75 10.61 -15.42 2.94
CA PHE A 75 11.02 -14.03 3.09
C PHE A 75 12.28 -13.73 2.28
N GLU A 76 13.31 -14.53 2.47
CA GLU A 76 14.58 -14.35 1.76
C GLU A 76 14.41 -14.50 0.25
N THR A 77 13.64 -15.49 -0.22
CA THR A 77 13.46 -15.75 -1.66
C THR A 77 12.44 -14.79 -2.29
N GLY A 78 11.33 -14.53 -1.61
CA GLY A 78 10.19 -13.82 -2.19
C GLY A 78 10.23 -12.30 -1.99
N ILE A 79 10.96 -11.82 -0.99
CA ILE A 79 11.08 -10.40 -0.67
C ILE A 79 12.54 -9.97 -0.81
N GLU A 80 13.47 -10.58 -0.04
CA GLU A 80 14.83 -10.06 0.10
C GLU A 80 15.69 -10.25 -1.16
N ALA A 81 15.63 -11.41 -1.80
CA ALA A 81 16.51 -11.71 -2.94
C ALA A 81 16.05 -11.07 -4.27
N SER A 82 14.72 -10.95 -4.48
CA SER A 82 14.21 -10.62 -5.82
C SER A 82 12.97 -9.73 -5.83
N GLU A 83 12.42 -9.39 -4.65
CA GLU A 83 11.17 -8.61 -4.52
C GLU A 83 10.00 -9.23 -5.32
N ALA A 84 10.07 -10.56 -5.57
CA ALA A 84 9.17 -11.24 -6.48
C ALA A 84 7.71 -11.11 -6.06
N PHE A 85 7.39 -11.24 -4.77
CA PHE A 85 6.00 -11.18 -4.31
C PHE A 85 5.38 -9.79 -4.51
N PRO A 86 6.02 -8.66 -4.10
CA PRO A 86 5.51 -7.34 -4.41
C PRO A 86 5.29 -7.12 -5.91
N LEU A 87 6.26 -7.48 -6.76
CA LEU A 87 6.17 -7.27 -8.20
C LEU A 87 5.06 -8.10 -8.85
N LEU A 88 4.92 -9.38 -8.49
CA LEU A 88 3.85 -10.24 -8.99
C LEU A 88 2.47 -9.75 -8.53
N LEU A 89 2.35 -9.21 -7.32
CA LEU A 89 1.11 -8.60 -6.84
C LEU A 89 0.71 -7.41 -7.70
N PHE A 90 1.68 -6.59 -8.14
CA PHE A 90 1.41 -5.46 -9.02
C PHE A 90 0.85 -5.88 -10.39
N ILE A 91 1.21 -7.05 -10.92
CA ILE A 91 0.57 -7.60 -12.14
C ILE A 91 -0.91 -7.87 -11.87
N GLY A 92 -1.24 -8.49 -10.73
CA GLY A 92 -2.63 -8.73 -10.32
C GLY A 92 -3.42 -7.43 -10.16
N ILE A 93 -2.87 -6.46 -9.44
CA ILE A 93 -3.47 -5.14 -9.23
C ILE A 93 -3.68 -4.43 -10.58
N GLY A 94 -2.70 -4.43 -11.47
CA GLY A 94 -2.80 -3.85 -12.81
C GLY A 94 -3.92 -4.45 -13.64
N ALA A 95 -4.12 -5.77 -13.54
CA ALA A 95 -5.22 -6.47 -14.21
C ALA A 95 -6.59 -6.13 -13.60
N MET A 96 -6.66 -5.76 -12.31
CA MET A 96 -7.90 -5.31 -11.68
C MET A 96 -8.30 -3.89 -12.09
N ILE A 97 -7.34 -3.02 -12.34
CA ILE A 97 -7.57 -1.58 -12.53
C ILE A 97 -8.17 -1.28 -13.91
N ASP A 98 -9.27 -0.53 -13.94
CA ASP A 98 -9.77 0.14 -15.13
C ASP A 98 -9.26 1.59 -15.17
N PHE A 99 -8.37 1.87 -16.10
CA PHE A 99 -7.85 3.22 -16.34
C PHE A 99 -8.78 4.10 -17.18
N GLY A 100 -9.91 3.60 -17.63
CA GLY A 100 -10.89 4.34 -18.41
C GLY A 100 -11.32 5.68 -17.80
N PRO A 101 -11.68 5.74 -16.50
CA PRO A 101 -12.03 6.99 -15.83
C PRO A 101 -10.89 8.03 -15.83
N LEU A 102 -9.65 7.58 -15.64
CA LEU A 102 -8.46 8.43 -15.68
C LEU A 102 -8.18 8.94 -17.09
N LEU A 103 -8.26 8.06 -18.10
CA LEU A 103 -8.06 8.41 -19.51
C LEU A 103 -9.15 9.34 -20.03
N SER A 104 -10.37 9.23 -19.50
CA SER A 104 -11.48 10.15 -19.84
C SER A 104 -11.29 11.54 -19.23
N ASN A 105 -10.53 11.67 -18.13
CA ASN A 105 -10.22 12.93 -17.48
C ASN A 105 -8.76 12.97 -16.99
N PRO A 106 -7.80 13.26 -17.89
CA PRO A 106 -6.37 13.24 -17.56
C PRO A 106 -5.95 14.19 -16.44
N LYS A 107 -6.76 15.22 -16.11
CA LYS A 107 -6.49 16.09 -14.97
C LYS A 107 -6.44 15.36 -13.64
N MET A 108 -7.05 14.17 -13.57
CA MET A 108 -7.00 13.32 -12.38
C MET A 108 -5.58 12.85 -12.03
N PHE A 109 -4.64 12.81 -13.00
CA PHE A 109 -3.22 12.54 -12.73
C PHE A 109 -2.60 13.48 -11.70
N LEU A 110 -3.01 14.73 -11.72
CA LEU A 110 -2.49 15.74 -10.79
C LEU A 110 -2.86 15.44 -9.33
N PHE A 111 -3.98 14.78 -9.08
CA PHE A 111 -4.39 14.41 -7.72
C PHE A 111 -3.54 13.29 -7.15
N GLY A 112 -3.18 12.30 -7.97
CA GLY A 112 -2.24 11.26 -7.56
C GLY A 112 -0.87 11.85 -7.20
N ALA A 113 -0.34 12.74 -8.02
CA ALA A 113 0.92 13.40 -7.73
C ALA A 113 0.85 14.28 -6.46
N ALA A 114 -0.22 15.05 -6.29
CA ALA A 114 -0.41 15.92 -5.13
C ALA A 114 -0.59 15.15 -3.81
N ALA A 115 -1.21 13.98 -3.87
CA ALA A 115 -1.40 13.13 -2.70
C ALA A 115 -0.10 12.47 -2.20
N GLN A 116 1.03 12.56 -2.93
CA GLN A 116 2.33 12.09 -2.44
C GLN A 116 3.03 13.12 -1.52
N PHE A 117 2.37 14.23 -1.21
CA PHE A 117 2.94 15.30 -0.38
C PHE A 117 3.37 14.81 1.01
N GLY A 118 2.58 13.96 1.66
CA GLY A 118 2.86 13.42 2.98
C GLY A 118 4.11 12.55 3.01
N ILE A 119 4.44 11.85 1.93
CA ILE A 119 5.69 11.07 1.80
C ILE A 119 6.89 11.98 2.07
N PHE A 120 7.02 13.04 1.26
CA PHE A 120 8.19 13.91 1.30
C PHE A 120 8.29 14.70 2.62
N ILE A 121 7.16 15.17 3.16
CA ILE A 121 7.18 15.86 4.46
C ILE A 121 7.57 14.90 5.59
N THR A 122 7.14 13.64 5.53
CA THR A 122 7.47 12.63 6.54
C THR A 122 8.94 12.23 6.48
N ILE A 123 9.57 12.17 5.31
CA ILE A 123 11.02 11.96 5.19
C ILE A 123 11.77 13.02 6.00
N VAL A 124 11.39 14.30 5.83
CA VAL A 124 12.01 15.40 6.56
C VAL A 124 11.81 15.26 8.06
N PHE A 125 10.59 14.92 8.51
CA PHE A 125 10.31 14.74 9.94
C PHE A 125 11.03 13.53 10.53
N ALA A 126 11.08 12.40 9.83
CA ALA A 126 11.78 11.20 10.28
C ALA A 126 13.29 11.47 10.43
N ALA A 127 13.90 12.15 9.44
CA ALA A 127 15.30 12.59 9.51
C ALA A 127 15.53 13.56 10.68
N ALA A 128 14.63 14.51 10.91
CA ALA A 128 14.71 15.45 12.05
C ALA A 128 14.57 14.75 13.42
N LEU A 129 13.89 13.60 13.49
CA LEU A 129 13.79 12.77 14.69
C LEU A 129 15.01 11.84 14.89
N GLY A 130 16.00 11.90 13.99
CA GLY A 130 17.25 11.18 14.12
C GLY A 130 17.30 9.80 13.48
N PHE A 131 16.32 9.45 12.64
CA PHE A 131 16.44 8.27 11.78
C PHE A 131 17.50 8.50 10.69
N ASP A 132 18.24 7.43 10.35
CA ASP A 132 19.09 7.45 9.18
C ASP A 132 18.29 7.83 7.93
N ILE A 133 18.95 8.42 6.93
CA ILE A 133 18.24 8.97 5.75
C ILE A 133 17.57 7.86 4.93
N HIS A 134 18.15 6.65 4.87
CA HIS A 134 17.56 5.51 4.19
C HIS A 134 16.34 4.98 4.96
N ASP A 135 16.42 4.93 6.29
CA ASP A 135 15.30 4.58 7.16
C ASP A 135 14.20 5.66 7.09
N ALA A 136 14.57 6.96 7.10
CA ALA A 136 13.63 8.07 6.97
C ALA A 136 12.88 8.03 5.62
N ALA A 137 13.59 7.77 4.52
CA ALA A 137 13.01 7.61 3.20
C ALA A 137 12.05 6.42 3.14
N SER A 138 12.44 5.30 3.74
CA SER A 138 11.63 4.10 3.85
C SER A 138 10.39 4.29 4.73
N ILE A 139 10.46 5.12 5.78
CA ILE A 139 9.32 5.48 6.62
C ILE A 139 8.36 6.40 5.86
N GLY A 140 8.89 7.37 5.12
CA GLY A 140 8.06 8.31 4.38
C GLY A 140 7.13 7.67 3.37
N ILE A 141 7.60 6.62 2.67
CA ILE A 141 6.80 5.94 1.63
C ILE A 141 5.54 5.26 2.17
N ILE A 142 5.44 5.04 3.50
CA ILE A 142 4.23 4.50 4.14
C ILE A 142 3.00 5.36 3.82
N GLY A 143 3.19 6.67 3.65
CA GLY A 143 2.12 7.63 3.34
C GLY A 143 1.35 7.31 2.08
N ALA A 144 2.00 6.74 1.06
CA ALA A 144 1.35 6.31 -0.17
C ALA A 144 0.20 5.32 0.08
N ALA A 145 0.18 4.66 1.25
CA ALA A 145 -0.71 3.54 1.56
C ALA A 145 -0.63 2.44 0.48
N ASP A 146 0.60 2.10 0.12
CA ASP A 146 0.97 1.13 -0.91
C ASP A 146 1.99 0.16 -0.32
N GLY A 147 1.51 -0.97 0.17
CA GLY A 147 2.34 -1.98 0.84
C GLY A 147 3.50 -2.50 -0.02
N PRO A 148 3.23 -2.96 -1.26
CA PRO A 148 4.28 -3.44 -2.16
C PRO A 148 5.39 -2.41 -2.43
N THR A 149 5.03 -1.16 -2.72
CA THR A 149 6.02 -0.08 -2.93
C THR A 149 6.82 0.19 -1.64
N SER A 150 6.15 0.16 -0.47
CA SER A 150 6.82 0.38 0.82
C SER A 150 7.85 -0.72 1.12
N ILE A 151 7.53 -1.97 0.81
CA ILE A 151 8.46 -3.09 0.97
C ILE A 151 9.65 -2.92 0.02
N LEU A 152 9.39 -2.68 -1.27
CA LEU A 152 10.44 -2.54 -2.27
C LEU A 152 11.40 -1.40 -1.90
N VAL A 153 10.89 -0.22 -1.58
CA VAL A 153 11.75 0.92 -1.24
C VAL A 153 12.58 0.63 0.01
N SER A 154 11.96 0.09 1.07
CA SER A 154 12.68 -0.24 2.30
C SER A 154 13.69 -1.35 2.14
N GLN A 155 13.43 -2.31 1.24
CA GLN A 155 14.36 -3.39 0.91
C GLN A 155 15.57 -2.87 0.14
N VAL A 156 15.35 -2.12 -0.93
CA VAL A 156 16.43 -1.57 -1.77
C VAL A 156 17.32 -0.62 -0.99
N LEU A 157 16.74 0.22 -0.13
CA LEU A 157 17.47 1.12 0.77
C LEU A 157 18.07 0.39 1.99
N LYS A 158 17.87 -0.93 2.11
CA LYS A 158 18.37 -1.75 3.23
C LYS A 158 17.98 -1.20 4.59
N SER A 159 16.73 -0.74 4.72
CA SER A 159 16.21 -0.22 5.98
C SER A 159 16.24 -1.28 7.08
N ASN A 160 16.64 -0.87 8.29
CA ASN A 160 16.62 -1.74 9.47
C ASN A 160 15.20 -2.07 9.95
N TYR A 161 14.17 -1.41 9.40
CA TYR A 161 12.80 -1.45 9.89
C TYR A 161 11.78 -1.96 8.87
N ILE A 162 12.19 -2.78 7.90
CA ILE A 162 11.32 -3.31 6.83
C ILE A 162 10.02 -3.86 7.40
N GLY A 163 10.09 -4.65 8.48
CA GLY A 163 8.90 -5.24 9.10
C GLY A 163 7.93 -4.22 9.67
N ALA A 164 8.44 -3.24 10.43
CA ALA A 164 7.61 -2.18 11.00
C ALA A 164 6.96 -1.33 9.90
N ILE A 165 7.72 -1.02 8.84
CA ILE A 165 7.27 -0.26 7.68
C ILE A 165 6.18 -1.03 6.92
N ALA A 166 6.40 -2.32 6.65
CA ALA A 166 5.42 -3.17 5.97
C ALA A 166 4.11 -3.27 6.76
N VAL A 167 4.20 -3.57 8.07
CA VAL A 167 3.02 -3.64 8.95
C VAL A 167 2.29 -2.31 9.00
N ALA A 168 3.01 -1.18 9.12
CA ALA A 168 2.42 0.15 9.11
C ALA A 168 1.68 0.42 7.79
N ALA A 169 2.33 0.22 6.63
CA ALA A 169 1.76 0.49 5.32
C ALA A 169 0.45 -0.29 5.08
N TYR A 170 0.46 -1.59 5.36
CA TYR A 170 -0.74 -2.42 5.20
C TYR A 170 -1.82 -2.14 6.23
N SER A 171 -1.43 -1.87 7.49
CA SER A 171 -2.41 -1.51 8.53
C SER A 171 -3.12 -0.20 8.20
N TYR A 172 -2.41 0.81 7.71
CA TYR A 172 -3.03 2.08 7.34
C TYR A 172 -3.87 1.97 6.08
N MET A 173 -3.49 1.14 5.11
CA MET A 173 -4.35 0.82 3.99
C MET A 173 -5.70 0.26 4.47
N ALA A 174 -5.68 -0.65 5.43
CA ALA A 174 -6.90 -1.20 6.04
C ALA A 174 -7.72 -0.17 6.83
N LEU A 175 -7.05 0.85 7.42
CA LEU A 175 -7.70 1.90 8.21
C LEU A 175 -8.18 3.10 7.38
N VAL A 176 -7.99 3.11 6.06
CA VAL A 176 -8.49 4.16 5.14
C VAL A 176 -9.95 4.52 5.40
N PRO A 177 -10.89 3.55 5.53
CA PRO A 177 -12.32 3.88 5.74
C PRO A 177 -12.61 4.60 7.06
N ILE A 178 -11.71 4.56 8.01
CA ILE A 178 -11.86 5.21 9.33
C ILE A 178 -11.14 6.55 9.35
N ILE A 179 -9.86 6.57 8.98
CA ILE A 179 -8.99 7.74 9.14
C ILE A 179 -9.35 8.81 8.10
N GLN A 180 -9.50 8.40 6.84
CA GLN A 180 -9.68 9.34 5.74
C GLN A 180 -10.93 10.22 5.88
N PRO A 181 -12.14 9.72 6.26
CA PRO A 181 -13.29 10.56 6.49
C PRO A 181 -13.11 11.61 7.59
N MET A 182 -12.37 11.25 8.67
CA MET A 182 -12.09 12.19 9.75
C MET A 182 -11.18 13.32 9.25
N VAL A 183 -10.09 12.98 8.56
CA VAL A 183 -9.17 13.97 8.00
C VAL A 183 -9.86 14.89 6.99
N ILE A 184 -10.63 14.32 6.06
CA ILE A 184 -11.36 15.10 5.06
C ILE A 184 -12.32 16.10 5.73
N LYS A 185 -13.06 15.68 6.74
CA LYS A 185 -14.02 16.56 7.46
C LYS A 185 -13.32 17.72 8.16
N THR A 186 -12.10 17.54 8.67
CA THR A 186 -11.33 18.61 9.32
C THR A 186 -10.83 19.65 8.33
N VAL A 187 -10.45 19.21 7.12
CA VAL A 187 -9.88 20.11 6.09
C VAL A 187 -10.87 20.60 5.04
N THR A 188 -12.14 20.19 5.10
CA THR A 188 -13.19 20.63 4.16
C THR A 188 -14.40 21.20 4.88
N THR A 189 -15.02 22.21 4.29
CA THR A 189 -16.32 22.73 4.73
C THR A 189 -17.46 21.89 4.16
N LYS A 190 -18.65 21.98 4.77
CA LYS A 190 -19.86 21.31 4.26
C LYS A 190 -20.21 21.74 2.83
N ASN A 191 -20.07 23.03 2.53
CA ASN A 191 -20.35 23.57 1.20
C ASN A 191 -19.42 23.00 0.13
N GLU A 192 -18.16 22.78 0.46
CA GLU A 192 -17.19 22.15 -0.45
C GLU A 192 -17.54 20.67 -0.71
N ARG A 193 -17.98 19.93 0.31
CA ARG A 193 -18.39 18.54 0.18
C ARG A 193 -19.69 18.35 -0.62
N LEU A 194 -20.52 19.37 -0.69
CA LEU A 194 -21.75 19.40 -1.49
C LEU A 194 -21.53 19.70 -2.98
N ILE A 195 -20.30 20.02 -3.42
CA ILE A 195 -20.01 20.26 -4.84
C ILE A 195 -20.27 18.97 -5.63
N ARG A 196 -21.25 19.04 -6.56
CA ARG A 196 -21.60 17.93 -7.45
C ARG A 196 -20.70 17.94 -8.69
N MET A 197 -20.29 16.77 -9.12
CA MET A 197 -19.50 16.60 -10.32
C MET A 197 -20.20 15.58 -11.25
N PRO A 198 -20.95 16.05 -12.26
CA PRO A 198 -21.59 15.15 -13.20
C PRO A 198 -20.51 14.39 -13.98
N TYR A 199 -20.57 13.07 -13.94
CA TYR A 199 -19.68 12.23 -14.72
C TYR A 199 -20.21 12.09 -16.15
N GLN A 200 -19.41 12.50 -17.11
CA GLN A 200 -19.65 12.26 -18.54
C GLN A 200 -18.55 11.29 -19.03
N PRO A 201 -18.90 10.02 -19.29
CA PRO A 201 -17.92 9.07 -19.79
C PRO A 201 -17.41 9.51 -21.17
N GLY A 202 -16.13 9.84 -21.23
CA GLY A 202 -15.44 10.08 -22.48
C GLY A 202 -15.29 8.76 -23.27
N LYS A 203 -15.40 8.81 -24.58
CA LYS A 203 -15.10 7.66 -25.43
C LYS A 203 -13.59 7.46 -25.51
N VAL A 204 -13.05 6.54 -24.75
CA VAL A 204 -11.65 6.14 -24.83
C VAL A 204 -11.50 5.05 -25.89
N SER A 205 -10.68 5.29 -26.91
CA SER A 205 -10.48 4.28 -27.97
C SER A 205 -9.74 3.05 -27.44
N ARG A 206 -9.97 1.89 -28.05
CA ARG A 206 -9.25 0.65 -27.73
C ARG A 206 -7.72 0.84 -27.88
N LEU A 207 -7.30 1.53 -28.93
CA LEU A 207 -5.89 1.81 -29.16
C LEU A 207 -5.28 2.63 -28.01
N THR A 208 -5.98 3.66 -27.51
CA THR A 208 -5.55 4.45 -26.36
C THR A 208 -5.36 3.60 -25.12
N ARG A 209 -6.29 2.68 -24.85
CA ARG A 209 -6.22 1.75 -23.70
C ARG A 209 -5.03 0.81 -23.78
N ILE A 210 -4.70 0.31 -24.98
CA ILE A 210 -3.55 -0.58 -25.21
C ILE A 210 -2.22 0.17 -25.16
N LEU A 211 -2.14 1.38 -25.74
CA LEU A 211 -0.90 2.16 -25.76
C LEU A 211 -0.58 2.80 -24.41
N PHE A 212 -1.61 3.10 -23.61
CA PHE A 212 -1.44 3.76 -22.31
C PHE A 212 -0.44 3.05 -21.39
N PRO A 213 -0.60 1.75 -21.07
CA PRO A 213 0.34 1.06 -20.19
C PRO A 213 1.77 1.02 -20.76
N ILE A 214 1.92 0.92 -22.06
CA ILE A 214 3.24 0.93 -22.71
C ILE A 214 3.90 2.31 -22.57
N ILE A 215 3.15 3.39 -22.86
CA ILE A 215 3.66 4.77 -22.75
C ILE A 215 3.99 5.11 -21.30
N VAL A 216 3.13 4.76 -20.35
CA VAL A 216 3.38 5.01 -18.92
C VAL A 216 4.64 4.30 -18.44
N THR A 217 4.84 3.03 -18.81
CA THR A 217 6.05 2.28 -18.46
C THR A 217 7.31 2.95 -19.04
N PHE A 218 7.25 3.35 -20.30
CA PHE A 218 8.37 4.02 -20.96
C PHE A 218 8.70 5.38 -20.32
N VAL A 219 7.69 6.20 -20.08
CA VAL A 219 7.86 7.53 -19.45
C VAL A 219 8.37 7.39 -18.01
N ALA A 220 7.78 6.49 -17.23
CA ALA A 220 8.24 6.22 -15.86
C ALA A 220 9.70 5.76 -15.84
N GLY A 221 10.10 4.90 -16.79
CA GLY A 221 11.47 4.43 -16.92
C GLY A 221 12.48 5.52 -17.27
N LEU A 222 12.05 6.56 -17.99
CA LEU A 222 12.90 7.72 -18.30
C LEU A 222 13.01 8.70 -17.11
N VAL A 223 11.92 8.88 -16.36
CA VAL A 223 11.85 9.85 -15.25
C VAL A 223 12.39 9.26 -13.95
N ALA A 224 12.07 8.03 -13.68
CA ALA A 224 12.42 7.31 -12.43
C ALA A 224 12.81 5.87 -12.76
N PRO A 225 14.03 5.60 -13.27
CA PRO A 225 14.43 4.25 -13.73
C PRO A 225 14.23 3.16 -12.69
N ALA A 226 14.46 3.46 -11.42
CA ALA A 226 14.27 2.52 -10.32
C ALA A 226 12.79 2.09 -10.11
N SER A 227 11.81 2.82 -10.66
CA SER A 227 10.40 2.44 -10.58
C SER A 227 9.93 1.49 -11.68
N VAL A 228 10.79 1.20 -12.69
CA VAL A 228 10.37 0.43 -13.89
C VAL A 228 9.83 -0.94 -13.53
N SER A 229 10.42 -1.63 -12.57
CA SER A 229 9.94 -2.95 -12.14
C SER A 229 8.51 -2.88 -11.60
N LEU A 230 8.21 -1.92 -10.71
CA LEU A 230 6.88 -1.74 -10.14
C LEU A 230 5.87 -1.25 -11.18
N VAL A 231 6.18 -0.12 -11.83
CA VAL A 231 5.29 0.48 -12.84
C VAL A 231 5.11 -0.48 -14.01
N GLY A 232 6.18 -1.15 -14.45
CA GLY A 232 6.13 -2.13 -15.54
C GLY A 232 5.23 -3.31 -15.22
N CYS A 233 5.33 -3.90 -14.02
CA CYS A 233 4.45 -5.00 -13.61
C CYS A 233 2.98 -4.54 -13.51
N LEU A 234 2.71 -3.36 -12.94
CA LEU A 234 1.38 -2.77 -12.88
C LEU A 234 0.80 -2.57 -14.29
N MET A 235 1.57 -1.95 -15.17
CA MET A 235 1.15 -1.66 -16.54
C MET A 235 1.06 -2.93 -17.40
N PHE A 236 1.89 -3.94 -17.15
CA PHE A 236 1.79 -5.24 -17.81
C PHE A 236 0.48 -5.93 -17.44
N GLY A 237 0.10 -5.95 -16.17
CA GLY A 237 -1.20 -6.45 -15.74
C GLY A 237 -2.36 -5.73 -16.46
N ASN A 238 -2.29 -4.42 -16.57
CA ASN A 238 -3.29 -3.63 -17.28
C ASN A 238 -3.30 -3.94 -18.79
N LEU A 239 -2.14 -4.09 -19.41
CA LEU A 239 -2.04 -4.45 -20.82
C LEU A 239 -2.69 -5.83 -21.12
N ILE A 240 -2.49 -6.82 -20.25
CA ILE A 240 -3.15 -8.14 -20.35
C ILE A 240 -4.67 -7.95 -20.35
N ARG A 241 -5.20 -7.10 -19.49
CA ARG A 241 -6.64 -6.80 -19.44
C ARG A 241 -7.14 -6.12 -20.70
N GLU A 242 -6.48 -5.04 -21.15
CA GLU A 242 -6.99 -4.16 -22.20
C GLU A 242 -6.74 -4.70 -23.63
N CYS A 243 -5.83 -5.67 -23.79
CA CYS A 243 -5.55 -6.24 -25.12
C CYS A 243 -6.75 -7.04 -25.70
N GLY A 244 -7.60 -7.59 -24.82
CA GLY A 244 -8.79 -8.35 -25.20
C GLY A 244 -8.51 -9.72 -25.83
N ALA A 245 -7.23 -10.12 -25.95
CA ALA A 245 -6.81 -11.42 -26.48
C ALA A 245 -6.50 -12.44 -25.37
N LEU A 246 -6.27 -11.97 -24.14
CA LEU A 246 -5.81 -12.76 -23.00
C LEU A 246 -6.79 -12.73 -21.83
N ASN A 247 -8.10 -12.80 -22.09
CA ASN A 247 -9.12 -12.66 -21.05
C ASN A 247 -8.96 -13.68 -19.93
N SER A 248 -8.69 -14.94 -20.23
CA SER A 248 -8.46 -15.98 -19.21
C SER A 248 -7.22 -15.69 -18.36
N LEU A 249 -6.15 -15.16 -18.96
CA LEU A 249 -4.95 -14.77 -18.23
C LEU A 249 -5.22 -13.54 -17.35
N SER A 250 -5.99 -12.58 -17.83
CA SER A 250 -6.44 -11.42 -17.06
C SER A 250 -7.27 -11.84 -15.85
N GLU A 251 -8.21 -12.75 -16.00
CA GLU A 251 -9.01 -13.30 -14.90
C GLU A 251 -8.13 -14.03 -13.88
N THR A 252 -7.17 -14.83 -14.35
CA THR A 252 -6.20 -15.51 -13.48
C THR A 252 -5.33 -14.50 -12.72
N ALA A 253 -4.85 -13.45 -13.38
CA ALA A 253 -3.99 -12.45 -12.77
C ALA A 253 -4.72 -11.65 -11.67
N GLN A 254 -5.93 -11.17 -11.97
CA GLN A 254 -6.70 -10.36 -11.02
C GLN A 254 -7.34 -11.19 -9.88
N GLY A 255 -7.52 -12.47 -10.04
CA GLY A 255 -8.10 -13.38 -9.05
C GLY A 255 -7.06 -14.28 -8.42
N THR A 256 -6.73 -15.39 -9.06
CA THR A 256 -5.91 -16.45 -8.48
C THR A 256 -4.50 -15.99 -8.14
N LEU A 257 -3.81 -15.29 -9.06
CA LEU A 257 -2.46 -14.80 -8.82
C LEU A 257 -2.44 -13.78 -7.68
N ALA A 258 -3.29 -12.76 -7.75
CA ALA A 258 -3.35 -11.72 -6.73
C ALA A 258 -3.64 -12.31 -5.34
N ASN A 259 -4.61 -13.22 -5.22
CA ASN A 259 -4.97 -13.85 -3.95
C ASN A 259 -3.83 -14.73 -3.40
N LEU A 260 -3.21 -15.55 -4.26
CA LEU A 260 -2.09 -16.41 -3.87
C LEU A 260 -0.90 -15.59 -3.38
N ILE A 261 -0.52 -14.56 -4.13
CA ILE A 261 0.60 -13.70 -3.77
C ILE A 261 0.29 -12.89 -2.51
N THR A 262 -0.93 -12.40 -2.34
CA THR A 262 -1.34 -11.69 -1.12
C THR A 262 -1.24 -12.59 0.11
N LEU A 263 -1.67 -13.85 0.01
CA LEU A 263 -1.54 -14.84 1.08
C LEU A 263 -0.07 -15.09 1.42
N LEU A 264 0.76 -15.36 0.40
CA LEU A 264 2.20 -15.59 0.57
C LEU A 264 2.88 -14.37 1.19
N LEU A 265 2.58 -13.18 0.69
CA LEU A 265 3.14 -11.93 1.18
C LEU A 265 2.73 -11.69 2.66
N GLY A 266 1.47 -11.89 3.00
CA GLY A 266 0.96 -11.72 4.35
C GLY A 266 1.68 -12.62 5.37
N ILE A 267 1.81 -13.91 5.06
CA ILE A 267 2.49 -14.84 5.97
C ILE A 267 4.01 -14.60 6.00
N THR A 268 4.59 -14.20 4.88
CA THR A 268 6.04 -13.95 4.75
C THR A 268 6.48 -12.71 5.52
N ILE A 269 5.70 -11.62 5.50
CA ILE A 269 5.99 -10.38 6.24
C ILE A 269 6.09 -10.65 7.74
N SER A 270 5.42 -11.67 8.26
CA SER A 270 5.51 -12.03 9.67
C SER A 270 6.94 -12.38 10.13
N PHE A 271 7.85 -12.76 9.22
CA PHE A 271 9.27 -12.91 9.53
C PHE A 271 9.85 -11.65 10.19
N SER A 272 9.45 -10.48 9.72
CA SER A 272 9.88 -9.20 10.25
C SER A 272 9.11 -8.77 11.51
N MET A 273 8.09 -9.54 11.92
CA MET A 273 7.31 -9.31 13.14
C MET A 273 7.82 -10.13 14.34
N ARG A 274 9.07 -10.58 14.31
CA ARG A 274 9.70 -11.21 15.47
C ARG A 274 9.79 -10.21 16.63
N ALA A 275 9.44 -10.69 17.83
CA ALA A 275 9.27 -9.86 19.02
C ALA A 275 10.50 -9.00 19.34
N GLU A 276 11.69 -9.55 19.14
CA GLU A 276 12.97 -8.90 19.39
C GLU A 276 13.23 -7.67 18.52
N PHE A 277 12.71 -7.67 17.27
CA PHE A 277 12.86 -6.57 16.32
C PHE A 277 11.65 -5.65 16.28
N PHE A 278 10.46 -6.20 16.57
CA PHE A 278 9.22 -5.45 16.42
C PHE A 278 8.82 -4.68 17.68
N VAL A 279 9.06 -5.25 18.89
CA VAL A 279 8.66 -4.61 20.15
C VAL A 279 9.76 -3.64 20.63
N THR A 280 9.92 -2.55 19.89
CA THR A 280 10.92 -1.49 20.14
C THR A 280 10.29 -0.10 20.14
N PRO A 281 10.86 0.90 20.84
CA PRO A 281 10.38 2.27 20.76
C PRO A 281 10.39 2.83 19.34
N GLN A 282 11.36 2.43 18.51
CA GLN A 282 11.47 2.83 17.12
C GLN A 282 10.27 2.36 16.29
N THR A 283 9.80 1.14 16.50
CA THR A 283 8.60 0.63 15.83
C THR A 283 7.37 1.49 16.15
N VAL A 284 7.19 1.90 17.40
CA VAL A 284 6.10 2.80 17.80
C VAL A 284 6.22 4.16 17.10
N MET A 285 7.44 4.71 17.01
CA MET A 285 7.70 5.95 16.27
C MET A 285 7.40 5.79 14.77
N ILE A 286 7.80 4.68 14.16
CA ILE A 286 7.52 4.39 12.74
C ILE A 286 6.02 4.29 12.50
N MET A 287 5.29 3.60 13.37
CA MET A 287 3.82 3.56 13.30
C MET A 287 3.22 4.97 13.40
N ALA A 288 3.67 5.81 14.32
CA ALA A 288 3.19 7.18 14.44
C ALA A 288 3.52 8.04 13.20
N LEU A 289 4.75 7.93 12.67
CA LEU A 289 5.18 8.63 11.47
C LEU A 289 4.44 8.16 10.22
N GLY A 290 4.16 6.87 10.09
CA GLY A 290 3.35 6.32 9.00
C GLY A 290 1.91 6.85 9.03
N LEU A 291 1.31 6.95 10.23
CA LEU A 291 -0.01 7.58 10.39
C LEU A 291 0.04 9.06 9.99
N PHE A 292 1.08 9.77 10.42
CA PHE A 292 1.32 11.16 10.04
C PHE A 292 1.43 11.29 8.51
N ALA A 293 2.25 10.47 7.86
CA ALA A 293 2.41 10.45 6.40
C ALA A 293 1.07 10.27 5.69
N PHE A 294 0.29 9.27 6.10
CA PHE A 294 -1.03 8.97 5.52
C PHE A 294 -2.03 10.13 5.68
N ILE A 295 -2.03 10.80 6.85
CA ILE A 295 -2.87 11.98 7.09
C ILE A 295 -2.46 13.10 6.15
N PHE A 296 -1.16 13.38 6.03
CA PHE A 296 -0.65 14.49 5.21
C PHE A 296 -0.80 14.22 3.70
N ASP A 297 -0.75 12.97 3.24
CA ASP A 297 -1.08 12.62 1.87
C ASP A 297 -2.56 12.91 1.56
N THR A 298 -3.47 12.53 2.47
CA THR A 298 -4.89 12.88 2.36
C THR A 298 -5.10 14.40 2.35
N VAL A 299 -4.44 15.13 3.25
CA VAL A 299 -4.50 16.61 3.33
C VAL A 299 -3.95 17.25 2.08
N GLY A 300 -2.79 16.79 1.60
CA GLY A 300 -2.14 17.31 0.37
C GLY A 300 -3.05 17.22 -0.85
N GLY A 301 -3.67 16.07 -1.06
CA GLY A 301 -4.62 15.87 -2.14
C GLY A 301 -5.85 16.80 -2.04
N VAL A 302 -6.44 16.94 -0.84
CA VAL A 302 -7.58 17.85 -0.60
C VAL A 302 -7.19 19.31 -0.80
N LEU A 303 -6.08 19.75 -0.26
CA LEU A 303 -5.60 21.14 -0.41
C LEU A 303 -5.28 21.47 -1.87
N PHE A 304 -4.71 20.52 -2.61
CA PHE A 304 -4.50 20.69 -4.04
C PHE A 304 -5.80 20.86 -4.81
N ALA A 305 -6.85 20.10 -4.49
CA ALA A 305 -8.17 20.30 -5.09
C ALA A 305 -8.75 21.69 -4.79
N LYS A 306 -8.56 22.20 -3.56
CA LYS A 306 -8.94 23.55 -3.18
C LYS A 306 -8.16 24.60 -3.95
N LEU A 307 -6.85 24.40 -4.10
CA LEU A 307 -5.97 25.28 -4.88
C LEU A 307 -6.43 25.34 -6.34
N LEU A 308 -6.73 24.21 -6.96
CA LEU A 308 -7.29 24.17 -8.31
C LEU A 308 -8.60 24.94 -8.42
N ASN A 309 -9.42 24.88 -7.37
CA ASN A 309 -10.69 25.61 -7.33
C ASN A 309 -10.55 27.14 -7.29
N LEU A 310 -9.38 27.67 -6.91
CA LEU A 310 -9.14 29.12 -6.99
C LEU A 310 -9.04 29.60 -8.45
N PHE A 311 -8.51 28.75 -9.33
CA PHE A 311 -8.25 29.08 -10.73
C PHE A 311 -9.29 28.50 -11.71
N SER A 312 -10.14 27.58 -11.25
CA SER A 312 -11.09 26.89 -12.12
C SER A 312 -12.49 27.49 -12.03
N LYS A 313 -13.13 27.70 -13.17
CA LYS A 313 -14.55 28.06 -13.26
C LYS A 313 -15.45 26.89 -12.83
N ASN A 314 -15.08 25.65 -13.23
CA ASN A 314 -15.78 24.45 -12.85
C ASN A 314 -15.14 23.90 -11.58
N LYS A 315 -15.83 24.04 -10.45
CA LYS A 315 -15.32 23.58 -9.15
C LYS A 315 -15.24 22.06 -9.08
N VAL A 316 -14.14 21.57 -8.55
CA VAL A 316 -13.94 20.15 -8.22
C VAL A 316 -14.30 19.95 -6.75
N ASN A 317 -14.98 18.85 -6.41
CA ASN A 317 -15.20 18.48 -5.03
C ASN A 317 -13.86 18.13 -4.37
N PRO A 318 -13.42 18.86 -3.32
CA PRO A 318 -12.11 18.63 -2.72
C PRO A 318 -11.91 17.23 -2.17
N MET A 319 -12.97 16.51 -1.82
CA MET A 319 -12.88 15.13 -1.36
C MET A 319 -12.18 14.21 -2.38
N ILE A 320 -12.33 14.49 -3.70
CA ILE A 320 -11.68 13.70 -4.75
C ILE A 320 -10.17 13.72 -4.63
N GLY A 321 -9.59 14.83 -4.17
CA GLY A 321 -8.15 14.94 -3.94
C GLY A 321 -7.63 13.90 -2.94
N ALA A 322 -8.41 13.59 -1.91
CA ALA A 322 -8.07 12.55 -0.94
C ALA A 322 -7.98 11.14 -1.57
N ALA A 323 -8.70 10.90 -2.68
CA ALA A 323 -8.60 9.62 -3.38
C ALA A 323 -7.28 9.42 -4.13
N GLY A 324 -6.44 10.44 -4.23
CA GLY A 324 -5.13 10.37 -4.90
C GLY A 324 -4.08 9.50 -4.19
N ILE A 325 -4.36 8.96 -3.00
CA ILE A 325 -3.53 7.93 -2.37
C ILE A 325 -3.68 6.59 -3.08
N SER A 326 -2.73 5.68 -2.88
CA SER A 326 -2.65 4.42 -3.60
C SER A 326 -3.58 3.31 -3.08
N ALA A 327 -4.31 3.51 -1.98
CA ALA A 327 -5.22 2.52 -1.40
C ALA A 327 -6.43 2.23 -2.32
N PHE A 328 -6.19 1.46 -3.38
CA PHE A 328 -7.19 1.10 -4.38
C PHE A 328 -7.95 -0.19 -3.99
N PRO A 329 -9.28 -0.28 -4.16
CA PRO A 329 -10.22 0.79 -4.53
C PRO A 329 -10.86 1.47 -3.30
N MET A 330 -10.31 1.29 -2.10
CA MET A 330 -10.94 1.68 -0.84
C MET A 330 -11.13 3.19 -0.73
N SER A 331 -10.11 3.98 -1.06
CA SER A 331 -10.20 5.43 -0.98
C SER A 331 -11.33 5.99 -1.87
N ALA A 332 -11.47 5.48 -3.09
CA ALA A 332 -12.55 5.89 -3.98
C ALA A 332 -13.96 5.56 -3.41
N ARG A 333 -14.11 4.39 -2.77
CA ARG A 333 -15.36 4.00 -2.11
C ARG A 333 -15.69 4.89 -0.90
N VAL A 334 -14.68 5.30 -0.15
CA VAL A 334 -14.82 6.24 0.97
C VAL A 334 -15.38 7.57 0.48
N ILE A 335 -14.82 8.12 -0.60
CA ILE A 335 -15.27 9.38 -1.17
C ILE A 335 -16.71 9.28 -1.67
N GLU A 336 -17.08 8.20 -2.35
CA GLU A 336 -18.47 7.96 -2.76
C GLU A 336 -19.40 7.92 -1.57
N LYS A 337 -19.08 7.13 -0.54
CA LYS A 337 -19.89 7.02 0.67
C LYS A 337 -20.07 8.37 1.37
N MET A 338 -19.01 9.18 1.43
CA MET A 338 -19.08 10.54 2.00
C MET A 338 -19.93 11.49 1.14
N GLY A 339 -19.77 11.45 -0.19
CA GLY A 339 -20.55 12.26 -1.12
C GLY A 339 -22.05 12.01 -0.99
N VAL A 340 -22.45 10.73 -1.04
CA VAL A 340 -23.84 10.29 -0.89
C VAL A 340 -24.40 10.58 0.51
N ALA A 341 -23.57 10.54 1.55
CA ALA A 341 -23.97 10.89 2.92
C ALA A 341 -24.26 12.39 3.10
N GLU A 342 -23.54 13.27 2.39
CA GLU A 342 -23.79 14.72 2.40
C GLU A 342 -25.01 15.09 1.50
N ASP A 343 -25.14 14.43 0.35
CA ASP A 343 -26.23 14.62 -0.62
C ASP A 343 -26.43 13.33 -1.43
N LYS A 344 -27.61 12.73 -1.34
CA LYS A 344 -27.97 11.47 -2.01
C LYS A 344 -27.75 11.44 -3.54
N SER A 345 -27.68 12.61 -4.16
CA SER A 345 -27.44 12.77 -5.61
C SER A 345 -25.96 13.07 -5.95
N ASN A 346 -25.08 13.14 -4.94
CA ASN A 346 -23.67 13.50 -5.14
C ASN A 346 -22.80 12.24 -5.30
N HIS A 347 -22.85 11.66 -6.51
CA HIS A 347 -22.07 10.48 -6.87
C HIS A 347 -20.69 10.90 -7.38
N LEU A 348 -19.65 10.57 -6.62
CA LEU A 348 -18.27 10.95 -6.90
C LEU A 348 -17.38 9.77 -7.31
N LEU A 349 -17.92 8.54 -7.31
CA LEU A 349 -17.14 7.29 -7.46
C LEU A 349 -16.23 7.31 -8.68
N MET A 350 -16.74 7.64 -9.86
CA MET A 350 -15.95 7.55 -11.10
C MET A 350 -14.82 8.57 -11.14
N HIS A 351 -15.03 9.76 -10.58
CA HIS A 351 -13.98 10.76 -10.44
C HIS A 351 -12.93 10.34 -9.39
N ALA A 352 -13.41 9.80 -8.26
CA ALA A 352 -12.53 9.29 -7.20
C ALA A 352 -11.72 8.07 -7.67
N ILE A 353 -12.29 7.17 -8.48
CA ILE A 353 -11.54 6.07 -9.12
C ILE A 353 -10.44 6.64 -10.00
N GLY A 354 -10.72 7.65 -10.84
CA GLY A 354 -9.70 8.27 -11.68
C GLY A 354 -8.53 8.84 -10.87
N ALA A 355 -8.79 9.54 -9.77
CA ALA A 355 -7.78 10.05 -8.86
C ALA A 355 -7.02 8.91 -8.15
N ASN A 356 -7.73 7.89 -7.67
CA ASN A 356 -7.15 6.75 -6.95
C ASN A 356 -6.22 5.91 -7.84
N VAL A 357 -6.65 5.67 -9.08
CA VAL A 357 -5.84 4.97 -10.09
C VAL A 357 -4.59 5.77 -10.44
N SER A 358 -4.69 7.10 -10.51
CA SER A 358 -3.50 7.94 -10.69
C SER A 358 -2.55 7.85 -9.50
N GLY A 359 -3.08 7.67 -8.29
CA GLY A 359 -2.31 7.43 -7.07
C GLY A 359 -1.46 6.17 -7.14
N GLN A 360 -1.98 5.09 -7.71
CA GLN A 360 -1.22 3.85 -7.90
C GLN A 360 0.05 4.05 -8.76
N VAL A 361 -0.09 4.80 -9.85
CA VAL A 361 1.07 5.13 -10.70
C VAL A 361 2.00 6.11 -9.99
N ALA A 362 1.43 7.13 -9.33
CA ALA A 362 2.20 8.16 -8.65
C ALA A 362 3.01 7.61 -7.47
N SER A 363 2.48 6.67 -6.67
CA SER A 363 3.20 6.05 -5.56
C SER A 363 4.39 5.22 -6.04
N ALA A 364 4.20 4.42 -7.09
CA ALA A 364 5.29 3.64 -7.68
C ALA A 364 6.39 4.55 -8.27
N VAL A 365 6.02 5.65 -8.94
CA VAL A 365 6.97 6.64 -9.46
C VAL A 365 7.66 7.38 -8.30
N ALA A 366 6.93 7.77 -7.25
CA ALA A 366 7.51 8.42 -6.08
C ALA A 366 8.52 7.51 -5.37
N GLY A 367 8.21 6.22 -5.22
CA GLY A 367 9.16 5.21 -4.74
C GLY A 367 10.43 5.16 -5.58
N GLY A 368 10.30 5.14 -6.91
CA GLY A 368 11.45 5.18 -7.81
C GLY A 368 12.26 6.47 -7.75
N ILE A 369 11.61 7.63 -7.57
CA ILE A 369 12.29 8.91 -7.36
C ILE A 369 13.09 8.88 -6.04
N ILE A 370 12.49 8.38 -4.96
CA ILE A 370 13.16 8.21 -3.66
C ILE A 370 14.39 7.33 -3.82
N LEU A 371 14.26 6.18 -4.48
CA LEU A 371 15.39 5.30 -4.74
C LEU A 371 16.49 6.02 -5.55
N GLY A 372 16.12 6.77 -6.58
CA GLY A 372 17.07 7.52 -7.39
C GLY A 372 17.81 8.65 -6.65
N PHE A 373 17.23 9.15 -5.53
CA PHE A 373 17.88 10.18 -4.70
C PHE A 373 18.79 9.59 -3.62
N PHE A 374 18.48 8.40 -3.12
CA PHE A 374 19.15 7.83 -1.94
C PHE A 374 19.99 6.58 -2.22
N MET A 375 19.98 6.05 -3.45
CA MET A 375 20.93 5.03 -3.93
C MET A 375 22.20 5.68 -4.45
#